data_a18c74488c57d90ffab220e76a11fb2c
#
_entry.id   a18c74488c57d90ffab220e76a11fb2c
#
_cell.length_a   1.000
_cell.length_b   1.000
_cell.length_c   1.000
_cell.angle_alpha   90.00
_cell.angle_beta   90.00
_cell.angle_gamma   90.00
#
_symmetry.space_group_name_H-M   'P 1'
#
loop_
_entity.id
_entity.type
_entity.pdbx_description
1 polymer ?
#
loop_
_entity_poly.entity_id
_entity_poly.type
_entity_poly.pdbx_seq_one_letter_code
_entity_poly.pdbx_strand_id
1 'polypeptide(L)'
;MTKQSARDVIARIRRVVEENLDGALDDIQEGLQVKLGNARYERGTIYPITFKFEVSATNDEGIVETPEASSFKRNAVRYGLSPDDLGKTFKTWRGEEYTITGLNTRRRKYPVSAVDKNGKSWKFPADQVKDALSRAA
;
A
#
# COMPACT_ATOMS: atom_id res chain seq x y z
N MET A 1 -5.92 -30.05 -17.20
CA MET A 1 -6.42 -28.66 -17.13
C MET A 1 -5.45 -27.73 -17.86
N THR A 2 -5.94 -26.86 -18.75
CA THR A 2 -5.12 -25.92 -19.51
C THR A 2 -4.79 -24.68 -18.68
N LYS A 3 -3.81 -23.86 -19.12
CA LYS A 3 -3.50 -22.56 -18.48
C LYS A 3 -4.72 -21.62 -18.42
N GLN A 4 -5.57 -21.63 -19.46
CA GLN A 4 -6.78 -20.84 -19.50
C GLN A 4 -7.77 -21.30 -18.45
N SER A 5 -7.95 -22.59 -18.31
CA SER A 5 -8.81 -23.20 -17.30
C SER A 5 -8.35 -22.88 -15.86
N ALA A 6 -7.05 -22.90 -15.61
CA ALA A 6 -6.49 -22.51 -14.30
C ALA A 6 -6.76 -21.04 -13.99
N ARG A 7 -6.59 -20.14 -14.96
CA ARG A 7 -6.88 -18.71 -14.80
C ARG A 7 -8.35 -18.46 -14.50
N ASP A 8 -9.24 -19.18 -15.17
CA ASP A 8 -10.68 -19.06 -14.95
C ASP A 8 -11.07 -19.51 -13.55
N VAL A 9 -10.51 -20.64 -13.08
CA VAL A 9 -10.71 -21.13 -11.71
C VAL A 9 -10.21 -20.12 -10.68
N ILE A 10 -9.01 -19.59 -10.87
CA ILE A 10 -8.40 -18.58 -9.97
C ILE A 10 -9.27 -17.31 -9.93
N ALA A 11 -9.70 -16.81 -11.08
CA ALA A 11 -10.56 -15.62 -11.16
C ALA A 11 -11.89 -15.84 -10.45
N ARG A 12 -12.48 -17.02 -10.59
CA ARG A 12 -13.73 -17.39 -9.94
C ARG A 12 -13.60 -17.49 -8.43
N ILE A 13 -12.55 -18.15 -7.95
CA ILE A 13 -12.25 -18.25 -6.52
C ILE A 13 -12.01 -16.86 -5.93
N ARG A 14 -11.24 -16.03 -6.61
CA ARG A 14 -10.97 -14.64 -6.19
C ARG A 14 -12.27 -13.86 -6.00
N ARG A 15 -13.17 -13.93 -6.96
CA ARG A 15 -14.48 -13.25 -6.88
C ARG A 15 -15.28 -13.72 -5.67
N VAL A 16 -15.42 -15.03 -5.49
CA VAL A 16 -16.18 -15.61 -4.36
C VAL A 16 -15.58 -15.19 -3.02
N VAL A 17 -14.27 -15.22 -2.90
CA VAL A 17 -13.57 -14.83 -1.68
C VAL A 17 -13.75 -13.34 -1.40
N GLU A 18 -13.58 -12.47 -2.40
CA GLU A 18 -13.79 -11.02 -2.24
C GLU A 18 -15.22 -10.69 -1.81
N GLU A 19 -16.23 -11.29 -2.45
CA GLU A 19 -17.63 -11.06 -2.13
C GLU A 19 -18.02 -11.51 -0.71
N ASN A 20 -17.40 -12.57 -0.19
CA ASN A 20 -17.75 -13.13 1.12
C ASN A 20 -16.88 -12.59 2.27
N LEU A 21 -15.62 -12.25 2.00
CA LEU A 21 -14.73 -11.78 3.05
C LEU A 21 -15.01 -10.35 3.51
N ASP A 22 -15.40 -9.46 2.62
CA ASP A 22 -15.70 -8.08 3.00
C ASP A 22 -16.81 -8.02 4.05
N GLY A 23 -17.89 -8.77 3.88
CA GLY A 23 -18.96 -8.85 4.86
C GLY A 23 -18.58 -9.59 6.15
N ALA A 24 -17.79 -10.66 6.06
CA ALA A 24 -17.38 -11.45 7.21
C ALA A 24 -16.39 -10.71 8.12
N LEU A 25 -15.55 -9.85 7.55
CA LEU A 25 -14.58 -9.06 8.30
C LEU A 25 -15.20 -7.87 9.04
N ASP A 26 -16.26 -7.30 8.50
CA ASP A 26 -17.02 -6.24 9.17
C ASP A 26 -17.63 -6.74 10.49
N ASP A 27 -18.03 -8.01 10.57
CA ASP A 27 -18.50 -8.66 11.80
C ASP A 27 -17.40 -8.83 12.85
N ILE A 28 -16.12 -8.85 12.43
CA ILE A 28 -14.98 -9.02 13.34
C ILE A 28 -14.50 -7.68 13.86
N GLN A 29 -14.28 -6.74 12.96
CA GLN A 29 -13.82 -5.39 13.30
C GLN A 29 -14.07 -4.43 12.13
N GLU A 30 -14.71 -3.30 12.41
CA GLU A 30 -14.81 -2.22 11.44
C GLU A 30 -13.43 -1.66 11.09
N GLY A 31 -13.27 -1.25 9.85
CA GLY A 31 -12.03 -0.64 9.38
C GLY A 31 -10.93 -1.63 8.97
N LEU A 32 -11.28 -2.89 8.70
CA LEU A 32 -10.36 -3.84 8.09
C LEU A 32 -10.49 -3.80 6.56
N GLN A 33 -9.36 -3.83 5.87
CA GLN A 33 -9.29 -3.96 4.43
C GLN A 33 -8.59 -5.26 4.07
N VAL A 34 -9.17 -6.04 3.16
CA VAL A 34 -8.59 -7.27 2.63
C VAL A 34 -8.10 -7.04 1.22
N LYS A 35 -6.87 -7.43 0.97
CA LYS A 35 -6.29 -7.44 -0.37
C LYS A 35 -5.88 -8.87 -0.73
N LEU A 36 -6.38 -9.36 -1.86
CA LEU A 36 -5.93 -10.62 -2.44
C LEU A 36 -4.65 -10.40 -3.24
N GLY A 37 -3.60 -11.11 -2.86
CA GLY A 37 -2.35 -11.16 -3.61
C GLY A 37 -2.39 -12.14 -4.77
N ASN A 38 -1.23 -12.45 -5.30
CA ASN A 38 -1.09 -13.38 -6.42
C ASN A 38 -1.36 -14.82 -5.99
N ALA A 39 -2.00 -15.59 -6.87
CA ALA A 39 -2.11 -17.03 -6.73
C ALA A 39 -0.83 -17.71 -7.24
N ARG A 40 -0.39 -18.74 -6.54
CA ARG A 40 0.74 -19.59 -6.95
C ARG A 40 0.27 -21.02 -7.13
N TYR A 41 0.80 -21.68 -8.14
CA TYR A 41 0.65 -23.12 -8.38
C TYR A 41 1.96 -23.69 -8.92
N GLU A 42 2.21 -24.97 -8.67
CA GLU A 42 3.43 -25.63 -9.13
C GLU A 42 3.39 -25.85 -10.65
N ARG A 43 4.58 -25.77 -11.24
CA ARG A 43 4.77 -26.01 -12.67
C ARG A 43 4.48 -27.49 -12.99
N GLY A 44 3.51 -27.72 -13.87
CA GLY A 44 3.08 -29.07 -14.26
C GLY A 44 1.91 -29.65 -13.47
N THR A 45 1.52 -29.02 -12.36
CA THR A 45 0.29 -29.33 -11.64
C THR A 45 -0.48 -28.04 -11.38
N ILE A 46 -1.79 -28.14 -11.22
CA ILE A 46 -2.61 -26.97 -10.91
C ILE A 46 -2.94 -26.92 -9.42
N TYR A 47 -2.82 -28.02 -8.74
CA TYR A 47 -3.12 -28.13 -7.32
C TYR A 47 -1.87 -28.56 -6.53
N PRO A 48 -1.65 -28.02 -5.35
CA PRO A 48 -2.46 -26.99 -4.68
C PRO A 48 -2.27 -25.58 -5.27
N ILE A 49 -3.34 -24.78 -5.21
CA ILE A 49 -3.29 -23.35 -5.52
C ILE A 49 -3.17 -22.60 -4.20
N THR A 50 -2.15 -21.76 -4.06
CA THR A 50 -1.94 -20.95 -2.87
C THR A 50 -2.25 -19.50 -3.17
N PHE A 51 -3.08 -18.87 -2.32
CA PHE A 51 -3.38 -17.45 -2.35
C PHE A 51 -2.76 -16.74 -1.17
N LYS A 52 -2.26 -15.54 -1.39
CA LYS A 52 -1.81 -14.66 -0.31
C LYS A 52 -2.93 -13.68 0.02
N PHE A 53 -3.28 -13.59 1.30
CA PHE A 53 -4.19 -12.58 1.81
C PHE A 53 -3.40 -11.56 2.63
N GLU A 54 -3.74 -10.28 2.45
CA GLU A 54 -3.26 -9.20 3.31
C GLU A 54 -4.47 -8.54 3.96
N VAL A 55 -4.50 -8.54 5.27
CA VAL A 55 -5.52 -7.84 6.06
C VAL A 55 -4.85 -6.62 6.69
N SER A 56 -5.36 -5.45 6.40
CA SER A 56 -4.84 -4.19 6.92
C SER A 56 -5.93 -3.46 7.69
N ALA A 57 -5.56 -2.86 8.81
CA ALA A 57 -6.46 -1.96 9.51
C ALA A 57 -6.45 -0.59 8.81
N THR A 58 -7.63 0.02 8.72
CA THR A 58 -7.77 1.42 8.35
C THR A 58 -7.93 2.24 9.63
N ASN A 59 -7.32 3.43 9.66
CA ASN A 59 -7.56 4.36 10.76
C ASN A 59 -8.94 5.06 10.59
N ASP A 60 -9.32 5.88 11.57
CA ASP A 60 -10.60 6.62 11.56
C ASP A 60 -10.76 7.54 10.34
N GLU A 61 -9.67 7.90 9.66
CA GLU A 61 -9.65 8.70 8.44
C GLU A 61 -9.76 7.86 7.17
N GLY A 62 -9.88 6.54 7.30
CA GLY A 62 -9.95 5.61 6.17
C GLY A 62 -8.61 5.33 5.48
N ILE A 63 -7.50 5.74 6.07
CA ILE A 63 -6.15 5.48 5.55
C ILE A 63 -5.68 4.10 6.01
N VAL A 64 -5.21 3.31 5.07
CA VAL A 64 -4.66 1.97 5.38
C VAL A 64 -3.36 2.12 6.16
N GLU A 65 -3.32 1.56 7.38
CA GLU A 65 -2.09 1.49 8.16
C GLU A 65 -1.17 0.40 7.61
N THR A 66 -0.27 0.82 6.73
CA THR A 66 0.79 -0.05 6.20
C THR A 66 2.00 -0.06 7.14
N PRO A 67 2.89 -1.08 7.05
CA PRO A 67 4.16 -1.05 7.78
C PRO A 67 5.00 0.20 7.49
N GLU A 68 4.97 0.71 6.26
CA GLU A 68 5.67 1.94 5.88
C GLU A 68 5.03 3.20 6.50
N ALA A 69 3.71 3.25 6.64
CA ALA A 69 3.02 4.34 7.33
C ALA A 69 3.39 4.38 8.81
N SER A 70 3.38 3.23 9.48
CA SER A 70 3.83 3.12 10.87
C SER A 70 5.31 3.47 11.04
N SER A 71 6.15 3.07 10.09
CA SER A 71 7.57 3.43 10.06
C SER A 71 7.76 4.94 9.90
N PHE A 72 6.96 5.59 9.07
CA PHE A 72 6.97 7.05 8.91
C PHE A 72 6.70 7.75 10.24
N LYS A 73 5.63 7.38 10.93
CA LYS A 73 5.27 7.98 12.22
C LYS A 73 6.39 7.87 13.25
N ARG A 74 7.09 6.73 13.29
CA ARG A 74 8.18 6.49 14.25
C ARG A 74 9.50 7.18 13.87
N ASN A 75 9.79 7.34 12.60
CA ASN A 75 11.13 7.71 12.12
C ASN A 75 11.18 9.06 11.40
N ALA A 76 10.05 9.72 11.16
CA ALA A 76 10.00 10.98 10.40
C ALA A 76 10.98 12.04 10.93
N VAL A 77 11.05 12.22 12.24
CA VAL A 77 11.92 13.20 12.89
C VAL A 77 13.41 12.98 12.55
N ARG A 78 13.83 11.73 12.42
CA ARG A 78 15.22 11.38 12.06
C ARG A 78 15.61 11.85 10.66
N TYR A 79 14.62 12.07 9.79
CA TYR A 79 14.79 12.52 8.41
C TYR A 79 14.43 14.00 8.23
N GLY A 80 14.21 14.73 9.31
CA GLY A 80 13.83 16.14 9.27
C GLY A 80 12.37 16.38 8.89
N LEU A 81 11.53 15.36 8.99
CA LEU A 81 10.09 15.41 8.74
C LEU A 81 9.31 15.32 10.05
N SER A 82 8.02 15.64 10.01
CA SER A 82 7.12 15.46 11.15
C SER A 82 6.25 14.22 10.95
N PRO A 83 5.89 13.50 12.03
CA PRO A 83 4.89 12.42 11.91
C PRO A 83 3.56 12.87 11.29
N ASP A 84 3.20 14.13 11.48
CA ASP A 84 1.98 14.74 10.91
C ASP A 84 2.07 14.97 9.40
N ASP A 85 3.25 14.87 8.81
CA ASP A 85 3.43 15.00 7.35
C ASP A 85 2.91 13.80 6.58
N LEU A 86 2.64 12.69 7.24
CA LEU A 86 2.00 11.53 6.61
C LEU A 86 0.61 11.93 6.09
N GLY A 87 0.35 11.64 4.82
CA GLY A 87 -0.89 12.01 4.15
C GLY A 87 -0.89 13.42 3.55
N LYS A 88 0.13 14.23 3.80
CA LYS A 88 0.26 15.53 3.16
C LYS A 88 0.67 15.40 1.70
N THR A 89 0.20 16.33 0.89
CA THR A 89 0.55 16.46 -0.52
C THR A 89 1.67 17.48 -0.69
N PHE A 90 2.66 17.16 -1.51
CA PHE A 90 3.73 18.06 -1.89
C PHE A 90 3.87 18.15 -3.40
N LYS A 91 4.42 19.25 -3.87
CA LYS A 91 4.72 19.46 -5.31
C LYS A 91 6.22 19.38 -5.55
N THR A 92 6.59 18.66 -6.61
CA THR A 92 7.96 18.70 -7.13
C THR A 92 8.21 20.02 -7.88
N TRP A 93 9.45 20.30 -8.19
CA TRP A 93 9.81 21.47 -8.99
C TRP A 93 9.19 21.45 -10.40
N ARG A 94 8.75 20.29 -10.88
CA ARG A 94 7.99 20.14 -12.14
C ARG A 94 6.51 20.43 -12.00
N GLY A 95 6.02 20.69 -10.77
CA GLY A 95 4.61 20.92 -10.50
C GLY A 95 3.76 19.67 -10.33
N GLU A 96 4.38 18.49 -10.32
CA GLU A 96 3.69 17.23 -10.08
C GLU A 96 3.38 17.06 -8.59
N GLU A 97 2.17 16.61 -8.28
CA GLU A 97 1.70 16.42 -6.91
C GLU A 97 1.79 14.97 -6.47
N TYR A 98 2.27 14.77 -5.25
CA TYR A 98 2.37 13.46 -4.60
C TYR A 98 1.90 13.53 -3.17
N THR A 99 1.26 12.46 -2.71
CA THR A 99 0.80 12.32 -1.32
C THR A 99 1.70 11.33 -0.58
N ILE A 100 2.23 11.74 0.57
CA ILE A 100 3.12 10.92 1.39
C ILE A 100 2.35 9.73 1.98
N THR A 101 2.83 8.51 1.72
CA THR A 101 2.20 7.27 2.18
C THR A 101 3.01 6.50 3.20
N GLY A 102 4.31 6.77 3.30
CA GLY A 102 5.15 6.05 4.24
C GLY A 102 6.64 6.31 4.10
N LEU A 103 7.41 5.55 4.88
CA LEU A 103 8.86 5.63 4.93
C LEU A 103 9.45 4.23 5.09
N ASN A 104 10.51 3.96 4.34
CA ASN A 104 11.26 2.71 4.46
C ASN A 104 12.73 3.01 4.78
N THR A 105 13.13 2.75 6.01
CA THR A 105 14.48 3.02 6.53
C THR A 105 15.59 2.21 5.87
N ARG A 106 15.26 1.11 5.20
CA ARG A 106 16.22 0.29 4.44
C ARG A 106 16.67 0.96 3.15
N ARG A 107 15.87 1.88 2.62
CA ARG A 107 16.20 2.64 1.41
C ARG A 107 16.97 3.90 1.79
N ARG A 108 18.27 3.90 1.54
CA ARG A 108 19.15 5.00 1.97
C ARG A 108 18.93 6.29 1.19
N LYS A 109 18.78 6.20 -0.14
CA LYS A 109 18.67 7.38 -1.03
C LYS A 109 17.24 7.89 -1.15
N TYR A 110 16.27 7.00 -1.20
CA TYR A 110 14.87 7.30 -1.47
C TYR A 110 13.96 6.66 -0.40
N PRO A 111 14.06 7.09 0.86
CA PRO A 111 13.31 6.46 1.96
C PRO A 111 11.82 6.77 1.96
N VAL A 112 11.40 7.92 1.42
CA VAL A 112 10.00 8.34 1.45
C VAL A 112 9.21 7.70 0.33
N SER A 113 8.06 7.11 0.66
CA SER A 113 7.09 6.60 -0.29
C SER A 113 5.95 7.60 -0.46
N ALA A 114 5.54 7.83 -1.69
CA ALA A 114 4.42 8.70 -2.02
C ALA A 114 3.66 8.14 -3.23
N VAL A 115 2.42 8.55 -3.41
CA VAL A 115 1.59 8.19 -4.56
C VAL A 115 1.20 9.43 -5.35
N ASP A 116 1.09 9.27 -6.67
CA ASP A 116 0.60 10.32 -7.56
C ASP A 116 -0.94 10.33 -7.64
N LYS A 117 -1.49 11.18 -8.48
CA LYS A 117 -2.94 11.29 -8.70
C LYS A 117 -3.59 9.99 -9.19
N ASN A 118 -2.81 9.14 -9.84
CA ASN A 118 -3.27 7.86 -10.39
C ASN A 118 -3.10 6.69 -9.41
N GLY A 119 -2.58 6.96 -8.21
CA GLY A 119 -2.32 5.93 -7.20
C GLY A 119 -1.00 5.16 -7.43
N LYS A 120 -0.17 5.58 -8.38
CA LYS A 120 1.13 4.98 -8.64
C LYS A 120 2.12 5.38 -7.56
N SER A 121 2.83 4.39 -7.01
CA SER A 121 3.83 4.60 -5.98
C SER A 121 5.14 5.13 -6.55
N TRP A 122 5.71 6.11 -5.85
CA TRP A 122 7.00 6.72 -6.14
C TRP A 122 7.85 6.78 -4.87
N LYS A 123 9.14 6.93 -5.05
CA LYS A 123 10.12 7.02 -3.95
C LYS A 123 10.88 8.32 -4.07
N PHE A 124 11.07 8.99 -2.93
CA PHE A 124 11.71 10.32 -2.90
C PHE A 124 12.78 10.39 -1.81
N PRO A 125 13.83 11.22 -2.04
CA PRO A 125 14.73 11.60 -0.97
C PRO A 125 14.00 12.41 0.11
N ALA A 126 14.36 12.20 1.36
CA ALA A 126 13.72 12.92 2.47
C ALA A 126 13.94 14.45 2.38
N ASP A 127 15.11 14.88 1.97
CA ASP A 127 15.44 16.30 1.81
C ASP A 127 14.58 16.99 0.76
N GLN A 128 14.32 16.31 -0.36
CA GLN A 128 13.46 16.82 -1.41
C GLN A 128 12.02 17.01 -0.91
N VAL A 129 11.51 16.05 -0.16
CA VAL A 129 10.15 16.13 0.41
C VAL A 129 10.06 17.25 1.45
N LYS A 130 11.06 17.35 2.31
CA LYS A 130 11.16 18.42 3.31
C LYS A 130 11.16 19.81 2.66
N ASP A 131 11.96 20.02 1.62
CA ASP A 131 12.02 21.29 0.90
C ASP A 131 10.70 21.60 0.20
N ALA A 132 10.08 20.61 -0.41
CA ALA A 132 8.79 20.75 -1.07
C ALA A 132 7.67 21.14 -0.10
N LEU A 133 7.62 20.51 1.08
CA LEU A 133 6.67 20.85 2.14
C LEU A 133 6.90 22.26 2.69
N SER A 134 8.15 22.68 2.83
CA SER A 134 8.50 24.04 3.28
C SER A 134 8.07 25.11 2.29
N ARG A 135 8.15 24.83 1.00
CA ARG A 135 7.67 25.74 -0.06
C ARG A 135 6.15 25.85 -0.14
N ALA A 136 5.44 24.80 0.26
CA ALA A 136 3.98 24.76 0.27
C ALA A 136 3.34 25.43 1.51
N ALA A 137 4.16 25.68 2.53
CA ALA A 137 3.69 26.33 3.76
C ALA A 137 3.54 27.85 3.60
#